data_5598b6a670b5f748f11e4ea9fa0767f3
#
_entry.id   5598b6a670b5f748f11e4ea9fa0767f3
#
_cell.length_a   1.000
_cell.length_b   1.000
_cell.length_c   1.000
_cell.angle_alpha   90.00
_cell.angle_beta   90.00
_cell.angle_gamma   90.00
#
_symmetry.space_group_name_H-M   'P 1'
#
loop_
_entity.id
_entity.type
_entity.pdbx_description
1 polymer ?
#
loop_
_entity_poly.entity_id
_entity_poly.type
_entity_poly.pdbx_seq_one_letter_code
_entity_poly.pdbx_strand_id
1 'polypeptide(L)'
;MPGLGQELEKEFTKEEIRDYQQKYKEKEVANLCKKNGIISIGWLLNPMDTWLNHTNITINREKFKELYENTPWYAENKKKLNSSIKNFQELKEGDFCWVRDSSDKYYVCKIEGDWYYDSSKKAWAMDIAQRYKCKWVEVGDVTETPAAVVKKLIMRGRTVSKIDDECLLNMSKYLFERGGRKEIEKAINEFDNNNYIGKDILSNLTAYDYEDFVGFYLQSEGYFIMPSTRYQSTEGYEFVAIKKDSGEKIVIQVKQQKEKLKGKDYERLSNTYTVYLACSSGVDMEGADKNGIKEISNTDLEKFIKENRGLLLGRVKFWVVYQKYQQQGNQ
;
A
#
# COMPACT_ATOMS: atom_id res chain seq x y z
N MET A 1 9.79 23.01 -16.59
CA MET A 1 10.56 23.82 -15.63
C MET A 1 11.20 24.99 -16.41
N PRO A 2 10.71 26.26 -16.27
CA PRO A 2 11.23 27.37 -17.11
C PRO A 2 12.66 27.79 -16.75
N GLY A 3 13.11 27.62 -15.53
CA GLY A 3 14.44 28.09 -15.13
C GLY A 3 15.59 27.10 -15.36
N LEU A 4 15.35 25.80 -15.21
CA LEU A 4 16.34 24.76 -15.46
C LEU A 4 16.66 24.60 -16.96
N GLY A 5 15.69 24.90 -17.85
CA GLY A 5 15.88 24.79 -19.28
C GLY A 5 16.93 25.79 -19.83
N GLN A 6 16.90 27.03 -19.35
CA GLN A 6 17.81 28.06 -19.86
C GLN A 6 19.26 27.91 -19.38
N GLU A 7 19.49 27.35 -18.21
CA GLU A 7 20.85 27.12 -17.69
C GLU A 7 21.45 25.80 -18.23
N LEU A 8 20.62 24.77 -18.38
CA LEU A 8 21.03 23.52 -19.05
C LEU A 8 21.33 23.73 -20.53
N GLU A 9 20.65 24.65 -21.22
CA GLU A 9 20.89 25.01 -22.62
C GLU A 9 22.28 25.60 -22.88
N LYS A 10 23.03 25.99 -21.85
CA LYS A 10 24.42 26.48 -22.03
C LYS A 10 25.46 25.34 -22.10
N GLU A 11 25.13 24.14 -21.58
CA GLU A 11 26.06 22.99 -21.60
C GLU A 11 25.50 21.72 -22.27
N PHE A 12 24.17 21.59 -22.29
CA PHE A 12 23.48 20.53 -22.99
C PHE A 12 22.43 21.14 -23.88
N THR A 13 22.44 20.76 -25.14
CA THR A 13 21.34 21.10 -26.06
C THR A 13 20.06 20.42 -25.55
N LYS A 14 18.91 21.00 -25.88
CA LYS A 14 17.60 20.37 -25.62
C LYS A 14 17.52 18.95 -26.18
N GLU A 15 18.22 18.72 -27.25
CA GLU A 15 18.30 17.43 -27.98
C GLU A 15 19.10 16.42 -27.17
N GLU A 16 20.28 16.77 -26.68
CA GLU A 16 21.10 15.90 -25.81
C GLU A 16 20.37 15.53 -24.49
N ILE A 17 19.64 16.46 -23.90
CA ILE A 17 18.82 16.18 -22.71
C ILE A 17 17.69 15.20 -23.05
N ARG A 18 17.00 15.41 -24.18
CA ARG A 18 15.96 14.51 -24.67
C ARG A 18 16.51 13.12 -24.97
N ASP A 19 17.59 13.04 -25.73
CA ASP A 19 18.24 11.78 -26.08
C ASP A 19 18.72 11.04 -24.84
N TYR A 20 19.28 11.76 -23.87
CA TYR A 20 19.71 11.17 -22.62
C TYR A 20 18.54 10.67 -21.79
N GLN A 21 17.47 11.44 -21.69
CA GLN A 21 16.24 11.03 -21.03
C GLN A 21 15.56 9.87 -21.75
N GLN A 22 15.49 9.91 -23.10
CA GLN A 22 14.91 8.86 -23.91
C GLN A 22 15.70 7.56 -23.83
N LYS A 23 17.03 7.64 -23.90
CA LYS A 23 17.94 6.51 -23.74
C LYS A 23 17.74 5.75 -22.42
N TYR A 24 17.30 6.43 -21.36
CA TYR A 24 17.10 5.84 -20.04
C TYR A 24 15.62 5.63 -19.70
N LYS A 25 14.68 6.40 -20.31
CA LYS A 25 13.23 6.21 -20.12
C LYS A 25 12.70 4.87 -20.61
N GLU A 26 13.33 4.29 -21.61
CA GLU A 26 12.98 2.96 -22.12
C GLU A 26 13.36 1.82 -21.15
N LYS A 27 14.13 2.14 -20.09
CA LYS A 27 14.50 1.17 -19.07
C LYS A 27 13.70 1.43 -17.82
N GLU A 28 12.94 0.47 -17.44
CA GLU A 28 12.14 0.44 -16.22
C GLU A 28 12.97 0.86 -14.99
N VAL A 29 12.64 2.02 -14.40
CA VAL A 29 13.37 2.59 -13.26
C VAL A 29 13.42 1.60 -12.08
N ALA A 30 12.32 0.91 -11.83
CA ALA A 30 12.26 -0.11 -10.78
C ALA A 30 13.25 -1.25 -11.00
N ASN A 31 13.41 -1.74 -12.24
CA ASN A 31 14.41 -2.77 -12.57
C ASN A 31 15.84 -2.29 -12.40
N LEU A 32 16.11 -1.02 -12.73
CA LEU A 32 17.41 -0.43 -12.45
C LEU A 32 17.68 -0.32 -10.94
N CYS A 33 16.71 0.12 -10.18
CA CYS A 33 16.82 0.21 -8.72
C CYS A 33 17.06 -1.17 -8.09
N LYS A 34 16.30 -2.18 -8.50
CA LYS A 34 16.48 -3.57 -8.06
C LYS A 34 17.90 -4.08 -8.38
N LYS A 35 18.34 -3.92 -9.64
CA LYS A 35 19.67 -4.38 -10.07
C LYS A 35 20.80 -3.73 -9.30
N ASN A 36 20.64 -2.47 -8.89
CA ASN A 36 21.68 -1.73 -8.15
C ASN A 36 21.49 -1.83 -6.64
N GLY A 37 20.49 -2.55 -6.13
CA GLY A 37 20.25 -2.68 -4.70
C GLY A 37 19.94 -1.32 -4.04
N ILE A 38 19.12 -0.50 -4.67
CA ILE A 38 18.74 0.82 -4.17
C ILE A 38 17.23 1.03 -4.21
N ILE A 39 16.72 1.87 -3.32
CA ILE A 39 15.43 2.54 -3.47
C ILE A 39 15.67 4.03 -3.67
N SER A 40 14.88 4.68 -4.49
CA SER A 40 15.10 6.08 -4.83
C SER A 40 13.82 6.85 -5.09
N ILE A 41 13.93 8.16 -4.95
CA ILE A 41 12.94 9.14 -5.39
C ILE A 41 13.64 10.24 -6.21
N GLY A 42 12.85 10.98 -6.99
CA GLY A 42 13.30 12.16 -7.72
C GLY A 42 13.59 13.37 -6.83
N TRP A 43 13.05 14.52 -7.20
CA TRP A 43 13.35 15.84 -6.63
C TRP A 43 14.84 16.19 -6.74
N LEU A 44 15.19 16.54 -7.96
CA LEU A 44 16.56 16.81 -8.36
C LEU A 44 17.01 18.20 -7.92
N LEU A 45 18.27 18.32 -7.57
CA LEU A 45 18.96 19.59 -7.44
C LEU A 45 19.27 20.17 -8.81
N ASN A 46 19.54 21.49 -8.86
CA ASN A 46 20.02 22.11 -10.08
C ASN A 46 21.36 21.49 -10.48
N PRO A 47 21.53 21.06 -11.74
CA PRO A 47 22.79 20.51 -12.24
C PRO A 47 23.99 21.44 -12.04
N MET A 48 23.79 22.77 -12.15
CA MET A 48 24.84 23.77 -11.88
C MET A 48 25.44 23.62 -10.48
N ASP A 49 24.61 23.29 -9.48
CA ASP A 49 25.07 23.13 -8.10
C ASP A 49 25.76 21.79 -7.86
N THR A 50 25.57 20.81 -8.74
CA THR A 50 26.03 19.42 -8.52
C THR A 50 27.09 18.95 -9.51
N TRP A 51 27.05 19.41 -10.77
CA TRP A 51 27.96 18.94 -11.82
C TRP A 51 29.04 19.92 -12.21
N LEU A 52 28.72 21.21 -12.21
CA LEU A 52 29.56 22.24 -12.81
C LEU A 52 30.56 22.82 -11.83
N ASN A 53 30.26 22.78 -10.57
CA ASN A 53 31.16 23.28 -9.52
C ASN A 53 32.27 22.28 -9.15
N HIS A 54 32.77 21.45 -10.05
CA HIS A 54 33.93 20.54 -9.97
C HIS A 54 34.49 20.20 -8.58
N THR A 55 33.75 20.45 -7.53
CA THR A 55 34.08 20.17 -6.15
C THR A 55 33.44 18.84 -5.79
N ASN A 56 34.22 17.91 -5.23
CA ASN A 56 33.74 16.70 -4.59
C ASN A 56 32.91 17.03 -3.35
N ILE A 57 31.76 17.71 -3.54
CA ILE A 57 30.87 18.05 -2.44
C ILE A 57 30.06 16.82 -2.11
N THR A 58 30.28 16.26 -0.94
CA THR A 58 29.34 15.27 -0.39
C THR A 58 28.04 16.00 -0.05
N ILE A 59 26.98 15.65 -0.76
CA ILE A 59 25.64 16.20 -0.51
C ILE A 59 24.99 15.36 0.58
N ASN A 60 25.06 15.84 1.81
CA ASN A 60 24.29 15.31 2.94
C ASN A 60 22.89 15.94 3.00
N ARG A 61 22.05 15.53 3.95
CA ARG A 61 20.65 16.00 4.06
C ARG A 61 20.54 17.50 4.25
N GLU A 62 21.39 18.10 5.06
CA GLU A 62 21.44 19.53 5.34
C GLU A 62 21.80 20.34 4.09
N LYS A 63 22.86 19.89 3.40
CA LYS A 63 23.28 20.53 2.15
C LYS A 63 22.25 20.36 1.04
N PHE A 64 21.63 19.18 0.94
CA PHE A 64 20.52 18.97 0.00
C PHE A 64 19.36 19.95 0.28
N LYS A 65 18.98 20.11 1.54
CA LYS A 65 17.90 21.02 1.93
C LYS A 65 18.20 22.46 1.55
N GLU A 66 19.40 22.95 1.88
CA GLU A 66 19.88 24.29 1.51
C GLU A 66 19.79 24.53 0.00
N LEU A 67 20.37 23.63 -0.81
CA LEU A 67 20.36 23.74 -2.26
C LEU A 67 18.95 23.63 -2.85
N TYR A 68 18.14 22.73 -2.33
CA TYR A 68 16.78 22.48 -2.80
C TYR A 68 15.85 23.66 -2.52
N GLU A 69 15.95 24.28 -1.33
CA GLU A 69 15.17 25.45 -0.95
C GLU A 69 15.44 26.69 -1.81
N ASN A 70 16.61 26.73 -2.45
CA ASN A 70 16.99 27.78 -3.39
C ASN A 70 16.53 27.51 -4.84
N THR A 71 15.90 26.37 -5.11
CA THR A 71 15.38 26.08 -6.46
C THR A 71 14.08 26.83 -6.75
N PRO A 72 13.87 27.32 -7.99
CA PRO A 72 12.59 27.95 -8.39
C PRO A 72 11.39 27.01 -8.18
N TRP A 73 11.60 25.71 -8.41
CA TRP A 73 10.60 24.68 -8.20
C TRP A 73 10.11 24.56 -6.75
N TYR A 74 10.99 24.74 -5.79
CA TYR A 74 10.62 24.75 -4.37
C TYR A 74 9.71 25.92 -4.02
N ALA A 75 9.99 27.12 -4.55
CA ALA A 75 9.18 28.30 -4.30
C ALA A 75 7.72 28.13 -4.75
N GLU A 76 7.51 27.45 -5.88
CA GLU A 76 6.17 27.21 -6.45
C GLU A 76 5.39 26.07 -5.73
N ASN A 77 6.08 25.09 -5.15
CA ASN A 77 5.48 23.83 -4.69
C ASN A 77 5.74 23.48 -3.21
N LYS A 78 6.13 24.46 -2.42
CA LYS A 78 6.61 24.35 -1.03
C LYS A 78 5.83 23.38 -0.13
N LYS A 79 4.49 23.38 -0.21
CA LYS A 79 3.65 22.55 0.68
C LYS A 79 3.55 21.07 0.27
N LYS A 80 3.57 20.77 -1.04
CA LYS A 80 3.36 19.38 -1.53
C LYS A 80 4.63 18.54 -1.52
N LEU A 81 5.76 19.16 -1.79
CA LEU A 81 7.04 18.45 -1.94
C LEU A 81 7.69 18.11 -0.60
N ASN A 82 7.54 18.98 0.40
CA ASN A 82 8.17 18.78 1.71
C ASN A 82 7.76 17.45 2.39
N SER A 83 6.52 17.00 2.27
CA SER A 83 6.08 15.79 2.95
C SER A 83 6.70 14.51 2.35
N SER A 84 6.81 14.40 1.02
CA SER A 84 7.38 13.20 0.38
C SER A 84 8.89 13.11 0.56
N ILE A 85 9.59 14.24 0.40
CA ILE A 85 11.04 14.32 0.66
C ILE A 85 11.33 14.01 2.12
N LYS A 86 10.60 14.66 3.04
CA LYS A 86 10.74 14.44 4.47
C LYS A 86 10.53 12.97 4.83
N ASN A 87 9.42 12.38 4.41
CA ASN A 87 9.11 10.98 4.69
C ASN A 87 10.18 10.02 4.14
N PHE A 88 10.73 10.32 2.95
CA PHE A 88 11.79 9.52 2.38
C PHE A 88 13.10 9.68 3.15
N GLN A 89 13.48 10.89 3.51
CA GLN A 89 14.71 11.17 4.24
C GLN A 89 14.69 10.73 5.72
N GLU A 90 13.49 10.49 6.28
CA GLU A 90 13.33 9.95 7.64
C GLU A 90 13.52 8.44 7.72
N LEU A 91 13.61 7.72 6.58
CA LEU A 91 13.90 6.29 6.56
C LEU A 91 15.25 6.01 7.23
N LYS A 92 15.32 4.89 7.93
CA LYS A 92 16.49 4.43 8.69
C LYS A 92 16.87 3.02 8.27
N GLU A 93 18.09 2.64 8.54
CA GLU A 93 18.52 1.27 8.40
C GLU A 93 17.59 0.33 9.18
N GLY A 94 17.17 -0.75 8.51
CA GLY A 94 16.23 -1.71 9.04
C GLY A 94 14.76 -1.44 8.67
N ASP A 95 14.42 -0.24 8.19
CA ASP A 95 13.05 0.06 7.74
C ASP A 95 12.69 -0.75 6.50
N PHE A 96 11.40 -1.10 6.39
CA PHE A 96 10.84 -1.77 5.23
C PHE A 96 10.07 -0.80 4.34
N CYS A 97 10.30 -0.91 3.03
CA CYS A 97 9.57 -0.14 2.01
C CYS A 97 8.91 -1.10 1.03
N TRP A 98 7.71 -0.75 0.59
CA TRP A 98 7.00 -1.46 -0.47
C TRP A 98 7.04 -0.67 -1.76
N VAL A 99 7.28 -1.36 -2.86
CA VAL A 99 7.37 -0.77 -4.19
C VAL A 99 6.60 -1.64 -5.17
N ARG A 100 5.93 -0.99 -6.13
CA ARG A 100 5.29 -1.64 -7.29
C ARG A 100 6.05 -1.23 -8.55
N ASP A 101 6.35 -2.18 -9.41
CA ASP A 101 6.94 -1.91 -10.72
C ASP A 101 5.87 -1.71 -11.81
N SER A 102 6.31 -1.42 -13.03
CA SER A 102 5.42 -1.18 -14.17
C SER A 102 4.76 -2.46 -14.70
N SER A 103 5.23 -3.63 -14.29
CA SER A 103 4.62 -4.94 -14.59
C SER A 103 3.61 -5.37 -13.54
N ASP A 104 3.19 -4.46 -12.65
CA ASP A 104 2.27 -4.72 -11.54
C ASP A 104 2.78 -5.78 -10.54
N LYS A 105 4.12 -5.93 -10.45
CA LYS A 105 4.76 -6.74 -9.42
C LYS A 105 5.10 -5.90 -8.21
N TYR A 106 4.90 -6.48 -7.03
CA TYR A 106 5.14 -5.86 -5.74
C TYR A 106 6.37 -6.44 -5.07
N TYR A 107 7.10 -5.57 -4.44
CA TYR A 107 8.35 -5.90 -3.78
C TYR A 107 8.37 -5.29 -2.38
N VAL A 108 8.95 -6.02 -1.44
CA VAL A 108 9.38 -5.47 -0.15
C VAL A 108 10.90 -5.29 -0.18
N CYS A 109 11.39 -4.14 0.26
CA CYS A 109 12.82 -3.91 0.42
C CYS A 109 13.13 -3.47 1.85
N LYS A 110 14.32 -3.85 2.34
CA LYS A 110 14.85 -3.44 3.62
C LYS A 110 16.01 -2.49 3.42
N ILE A 111 15.98 -1.35 4.10
CA ILE A 111 17.02 -0.34 4.04
C ILE A 111 18.28 -0.86 4.73
N GLU A 112 19.46 -0.70 4.08
CA GLU A 112 20.77 -1.18 4.54
C GLU A 112 21.82 -0.09 4.68
N GLY A 113 21.43 1.13 4.94
CA GLY A 113 22.37 2.23 5.16
C GLY A 113 21.72 3.59 5.11
N ASP A 114 22.55 4.61 5.14
CA ASP A 114 22.11 5.99 5.17
C ASP A 114 21.66 6.51 3.82
N TRP A 115 20.83 7.58 3.87
CA TRP A 115 20.46 8.36 2.73
C TRP A 115 21.69 9.02 2.08
N TYR A 116 21.72 9.04 0.74
CA TYR A 116 22.70 9.78 -0.04
C TYR A 116 22.08 10.36 -1.31
N TYR A 117 22.72 11.40 -1.83
CA TYR A 117 22.37 12.03 -3.09
C TYR A 117 23.38 11.62 -4.16
N ASP A 118 22.91 10.99 -5.25
CA ASP A 118 23.72 10.67 -6.42
C ASP A 118 23.62 11.82 -7.42
N SER A 119 24.67 12.63 -7.53
CA SER A 119 24.75 13.77 -8.45
C SER A 119 25.14 13.40 -9.88
N SER A 120 25.26 12.10 -10.20
CA SER A 120 25.61 11.69 -11.56
C SER A 120 24.57 12.10 -12.60
N LYS A 121 25.02 12.40 -13.82
CA LYS A 121 24.15 12.71 -14.97
C LYS A 121 23.10 11.61 -15.20
N LYS A 122 23.48 10.35 -14.98
CA LYS A 122 22.56 9.21 -15.09
C LYS A 122 21.47 9.23 -14.01
N ALA A 123 21.82 9.51 -12.77
CA ALA A 123 20.86 9.62 -11.67
C ALA A 123 19.87 10.76 -11.92
N TRP A 124 20.38 11.87 -12.42
CA TRP A 124 19.58 13.02 -12.78
C TRP A 124 18.62 12.71 -13.94
N ALA A 125 19.12 12.15 -15.05
CA ALA A 125 18.30 11.85 -16.23
C ALA A 125 17.17 10.85 -15.94
N MET A 126 17.35 9.96 -14.99
CA MET A 126 16.36 8.95 -14.57
C MET A 126 15.49 9.37 -13.40
N ASP A 127 15.67 10.58 -12.89
CA ASP A 127 14.95 11.10 -11.70
C ASP A 127 15.06 10.18 -10.47
N ILE A 128 16.29 9.69 -10.19
CA ILE A 128 16.59 8.75 -9.10
C ILE A 128 17.79 9.20 -8.25
N ALA A 129 17.89 10.48 -7.97
CA ALA A 129 19.08 11.03 -7.31
C ALA A 129 19.10 10.81 -5.79
N GLN A 130 17.96 10.93 -5.11
CA GLN A 130 17.87 10.64 -3.69
C GLN A 130 17.73 9.13 -3.46
N ARG A 131 18.62 8.54 -2.66
CA ARG A 131 18.76 7.08 -2.59
C ARG A 131 19.02 6.56 -1.18
N TYR A 132 18.63 5.30 -1.00
CA TYR A 132 19.14 4.41 0.03
C TYR A 132 19.63 3.11 -0.60
N LYS A 133 20.65 2.49 -0.02
CA LYS A 133 20.96 1.09 -0.27
C LYS A 133 19.89 0.20 0.35
N CYS A 134 19.50 -0.83 -0.33
CA CYS A 134 18.51 -1.78 0.20
C CYS A 134 18.58 -3.14 -0.52
N LYS A 135 18.04 -4.16 0.13
CA LYS A 135 17.77 -5.46 -0.49
C LYS A 135 16.33 -5.56 -0.88
N TRP A 136 16.07 -6.17 -2.02
CA TRP A 136 14.76 -6.35 -2.63
C TRP A 136 14.32 -7.80 -2.59
N VAL A 137 13.07 -8.04 -2.22
CA VAL A 137 12.44 -9.36 -2.29
C VAL A 137 11.11 -9.21 -3.02
N GLU A 138 10.89 -10.01 -4.06
CA GLU A 138 9.62 -10.06 -4.78
C GLU A 138 8.56 -10.73 -3.93
N VAL A 139 7.38 -10.14 -3.87
CA VAL A 139 6.21 -10.65 -3.14
C VAL A 139 5.23 -11.29 -4.10
N GLY A 140 4.91 -10.63 -5.21
CA GLY A 140 3.98 -11.16 -6.19
C GLY A 140 3.15 -10.07 -6.85
N ASP A 141 1.91 -10.37 -7.18
CA ASP A 141 0.98 -9.42 -7.79
C ASP A 141 0.01 -8.79 -6.76
N VAL A 142 -1.00 -8.09 -7.28
CA VAL A 142 -2.02 -7.41 -6.47
C VAL A 142 -2.82 -8.37 -5.57
N THR A 143 -2.95 -9.64 -5.94
CA THR A 143 -3.73 -10.64 -5.18
C THR A 143 -2.93 -11.27 -4.05
N GLU A 144 -1.61 -11.20 -4.11
CA GLU A 144 -0.66 -11.75 -3.14
C GLU A 144 -0.16 -10.67 -2.16
N THR A 145 -0.30 -9.40 -2.53
CA THR A 145 0.17 -8.25 -1.74
C THR A 145 -0.88 -7.81 -0.73
N PRO A 146 -0.49 -7.44 0.52
CA PRO A 146 -1.43 -6.93 1.51
C PRO A 146 -2.27 -5.77 1.00
N ALA A 147 -3.58 -5.79 1.26
CA ALA A 147 -4.51 -4.78 0.75
C ALA A 147 -4.13 -3.35 1.17
N ALA A 148 -3.60 -3.17 2.37
CA ALA A 148 -3.11 -1.87 2.86
C ALA A 148 -1.99 -1.30 1.99
N VAL A 149 -1.07 -2.16 1.51
CA VAL A 149 0.02 -1.78 0.59
C VAL A 149 -0.55 -1.45 -0.79
N VAL A 150 -1.40 -2.34 -1.33
CA VAL A 150 -2.04 -2.14 -2.64
C VAL A 150 -2.75 -0.80 -2.68
N LYS A 151 -3.59 -0.52 -1.68
CA LYS A 151 -4.34 0.73 -1.59
C LYS A 151 -3.43 1.96 -1.57
N LYS A 152 -2.34 1.93 -0.80
CA LYS A 152 -1.38 3.04 -0.72
C LYS A 152 -0.61 3.27 -2.01
N LEU A 153 -0.20 2.22 -2.70
CA LEU A 153 0.58 2.32 -3.94
C LEU A 153 -0.26 2.66 -5.18
N ILE A 154 -1.56 2.34 -5.17
CA ILE A 154 -2.48 2.71 -6.26
C ILE A 154 -3.00 4.15 -6.11
N MET A 155 -3.07 4.67 -4.88
CA MET A 155 -3.55 6.04 -4.64
C MET A 155 -2.64 7.08 -5.30
N ARG A 156 -3.21 7.90 -6.18
CA ARG A 156 -2.50 9.01 -6.82
C ARG A 156 -2.19 10.14 -5.82
N GLY A 157 -1.05 10.80 -5.99
CA GLY A 157 -0.73 12.07 -5.34
C GLY A 157 0.27 12.01 -4.19
N ARG A 158 0.78 10.82 -3.80
CA ARG A 158 1.87 10.71 -2.82
C ARG A 158 2.93 9.74 -3.32
N THR A 159 4.17 10.21 -3.43
CA THR A 159 5.32 9.39 -3.82
C THR A 159 5.76 8.48 -2.68
N VAL A 160 5.72 8.98 -1.44
CA VAL A 160 6.09 8.23 -0.24
C VAL A 160 4.99 8.41 0.81
N SER A 161 4.49 7.29 1.33
CA SER A 161 3.46 7.27 2.37
C SER A 161 3.85 6.28 3.46
N LYS A 162 3.74 6.69 4.71
CA LYS A 162 3.88 5.80 5.85
C LYS A 162 2.62 4.92 5.99
N ILE A 163 2.83 3.65 6.32
CA ILE A 163 1.78 2.74 6.77
C ILE A 163 2.10 2.41 8.23
N ASP A 164 1.21 2.78 9.12
CA ASP A 164 1.35 2.56 10.55
C ASP A 164 0.47 1.36 10.95
N ASP A 165 1.01 0.18 10.73
CA ASP A 165 0.33 -1.10 10.94
C ASP A 165 1.36 -2.14 11.41
N GLU A 166 1.26 -2.58 12.66
CA GLU A 166 2.19 -3.53 13.26
C GLU A 166 2.11 -4.92 12.59
N CYS A 167 0.91 -5.36 12.22
CA CYS A 167 0.73 -6.62 11.52
C CYS A 167 1.44 -6.61 10.18
N LEU A 168 1.30 -5.52 9.42
CA LEU A 168 2.00 -5.35 8.15
C LEU A 168 3.52 -5.28 8.32
N LEU A 169 4.01 -4.63 9.38
CA LEU A 169 5.44 -4.61 9.68
C LEU A 169 5.98 -6.02 9.93
N ASN A 170 5.30 -6.81 10.76
CA ASN A 170 5.68 -8.19 11.04
C ASN A 170 5.63 -9.08 9.79
N MET A 171 4.62 -8.90 8.96
CA MET A 171 4.51 -9.59 7.67
C MET A 171 5.64 -9.19 6.72
N SER A 172 5.96 -7.90 6.62
CA SER A 172 7.06 -7.40 5.78
C SER A 172 8.39 -8.02 6.17
N LYS A 173 8.66 -8.08 7.47
CA LYS A 173 9.85 -8.74 8.03
C LYS A 173 9.88 -10.22 7.67
N TYR A 174 8.78 -10.94 7.91
CA TYR A 174 8.68 -12.37 7.62
C TYR A 174 8.92 -12.67 6.13
N LEU A 175 8.21 -11.97 5.23
CA LEU A 175 8.36 -12.14 3.79
C LEU A 175 9.79 -11.83 3.33
N PHE A 176 10.40 -10.79 3.86
CA PHE A 176 11.77 -10.42 3.54
C PHE A 176 12.78 -11.51 3.96
N GLU A 177 12.65 -12.02 5.18
CA GLU A 177 13.56 -13.03 5.75
C GLU A 177 13.38 -14.41 5.12
N ARG A 178 12.19 -14.76 4.66
CA ARG A 178 11.83 -16.10 4.14
C ARG A 178 11.82 -16.21 2.61
N GLY A 179 12.11 -15.14 1.90
CA GLY A 179 12.23 -15.15 0.44
C GLY A 179 10.94 -14.80 -0.32
N GLY A 180 10.03 -14.07 0.31
CA GLY A 180 8.91 -13.40 -0.31
C GLY A 180 7.97 -14.33 -1.07
N ARG A 181 7.96 -14.23 -2.42
CA ARG A 181 7.07 -14.98 -3.30
C ARG A 181 7.10 -16.49 -3.05
N LYS A 182 8.26 -17.07 -2.86
CA LYS A 182 8.38 -18.53 -2.60
C LYS A 182 7.65 -18.97 -1.34
N GLU A 183 7.68 -18.13 -0.31
CA GLU A 183 6.97 -18.43 0.94
C GLU A 183 5.46 -18.24 0.78
N ILE A 184 5.03 -17.26 0.00
CA ILE A 184 3.61 -17.07 -0.33
C ILE A 184 3.08 -18.27 -1.13
N GLU A 185 3.78 -18.69 -2.17
CA GLU A 185 3.41 -19.87 -2.99
C GLU A 185 3.32 -21.13 -2.14
N LYS A 186 4.27 -21.32 -1.21
CA LYS A 186 4.23 -22.43 -0.27
C LYS A 186 3.01 -22.36 0.65
N ALA A 187 2.71 -21.21 1.19
CA ALA A 187 1.55 -21.00 2.06
C ALA A 187 0.22 -21.19 1.31
N ILE A 188 0.12 -20.72 0.07
CA ILE A 188 -1.06 -20.94 -0.79
C ILE A 188 -1.26 -22.43 -1.02
N ASN A 189 -0.20 -23.16 -1.40
CA ASN A 189 -0.25 -24.60 -1.59
C ASN A 189 -0.63 -25.35 -0.30
N GLU A 190 -0.09 -24.94 0.85
CA GLU A 190 -0.45 -25.53 2.14
C GLU A 190 -1.92 -25.25 2.47
N PHE A 191 -2.42 -24.04 2.24
CA PHE A 191 -3.82 -23.70 2.43
C PHE A 191 -4.75 -24.53 1.54
N ASP A 192 -4.40 -24.69 0.25
CA ASP A 192 -5.24 -25.38 -0.71
C ASP A 192 -5.26 -26.90 -0.46
N ASN A 193 -4.15 -27.49 -0.01
CA ASN A 193 -4.03 -28.93 0.25
C ASN A 193 -4.56 -29.35 1.63
N ASN A 194 -4.56 -28.46 2.60
CA ASN A 194 -5.07 -28.76 3.93
C ASN A 194 -6.47 -28.17 4.10
N ASN A 195 -7.43 -28.98 4.59
CA ASN A 195 -8.77 -28.50 4.94
C ASN A 195 -8.79 -27.57 6.17
N TYR A 196 -7.64 -26.97 6.48
CA TYR A 196 -7.47 -26.12 7.64
C TYR A 196 -7.95 -24.70 7.33
N ILE A 197 -9.04 -24.32 7.99
CA ILE A 197 -9.40 -22.92 8.20
C ILE A 197 -9.26 -22.70 9.69
N GLY A 198 -8.24 -21.92 10.08
CA GLY A 198 -7.99 -21.65 11.50
C GLY A 198 -9.22 -21.06 12.17
N LYS A 199 -9.41 -21.36 13.45
CA LYS A 199 -10.28 -20.56 14.29
C LYS A 199 -9.70 -19.15 14.29
N ASP A 200 -10.57 -18.14 14.24
CA ASP A 200 -10.19 -16.71 14.28
C ASP A 200 -9.55 -16.10 13.02
N ILE A 201 -9.78 -16.71 11.84
CA ILE A 201 -9.28 -16.10 10.57
C ILE A 201 -9.69 -14.62 10.45
N LEU A 202 -10.93 -14.30 10.83
CA LEU A 202 -11.50 -12.97 10.63
C LEU A 202 -10.86 -11.91 11.53
N SER A 203 -10.51 -12.26 12.77
CA SER A 203 -9.86 -11.33 13.70
C SER A 203 -8.44 -10.96 13.30
N ASN A 204 -7.88 -11.72 12.40
CA ASN A 204 -6.48 -11.65 11.98
C ASN A 204 -6.29 -11.04 10.58
N LEU A 205 -7.37 -10.75 9.85
CA LEU A 205 -7.30 -10.03 8.58
C LEU A 205 -6.93 -8.56 8.81
N THR A 206 -6.31 -7.92 7.83
CA THR A 206 -6.21 -6.45 7.84
C THR A 206 -7.61 -5.85 7.65
N ALA A 207 -7.82 -4.61 8.08
CA ALA A 207 -9.11 -3.94 7.92
C ALA A 207 -9.61 -3.97 6.46
N TYR A 208 -8.71 -3.76 5.51
CA TYR A 208 -9.04 -3.77 4.08
C TYR A 208 -9.35 -5.17 3.54
N ASP A 209 -8.62 -6.19 4.00
CA ASP A 209 -8.92 -7.57 3.60
C ASP A 209 -10.26 -8.03 4.18
N TYR A 210 -10.60 -7.59 5.40
CA TYR A 210 -11.88 -7.86 6.00
C TYR A 210 -13.03 -7.16 5.26
N GLU A 211 -12.86 -5.88 4.84
CA GLU A 211 -13.79 -5.15 3.99
C GLU A 211 -14.03 -5.86 2.65
N ASP A 212 -12.93 -6.25 1.96
CA ASP A 212 -13.02 -6.99 0.69
C ASP A 212 -13.76 -8.31 0.87
N PHE A 213 -13.49 -9.00 1.98
CA PHE A 213 -14.07 -10.28 2.30
C PHE A 213 -15.59 -10.20 2.55
N VAL A 214 -16.03 -9.22 3.34
CA VAL A 214 -17.46 -8.92 3.53
C VAL A 214 -18.12 -8.58 2.18
N GLY A 215 -17.41 -7.86 1.33
CA GLY A 215 -17.87 -7.56 -0.03
C GLY A 215 -18.09 -8.81 -0.88
N PHE A 216 -17.18 -9.78 -0.87
CA PHE A 216 -17.34 -11.06 -1.59
C PHE A 216 -18.51 -11.89 -1.05
N TYR A 217 -18.65 -11.94 0.28
CA TYR A 217 -19.80 -12.58 0.91
C TYR A 217 -21.12 -12.00 0.42
N LEU A 218 -21.28 -10.68 0.46
CA LEU A 218 -22.50 -10.01 0.01
C LEU A 218 -22.78 -10.26 -1.49
N GLN A 219 -21.73 -10.30 -2.31
CA GLN A 219 -21.88 -10.63 -3.73
C GLN A 219 -22.36 -12.07 -3.93
N SER A 220 -21.88 -13.02 -3.11
CA SER A 220 -22.39 -14.40 -3.14
C SER A 220 -23.83 -14.52 -2.71
N GLU A 221 -24.28 -13.62 -1.81
CA GLU A 221 -25.68 -13.48 -1.37
C GLU A 221 -26.56 -12.72 -2.38
N GLY A 222 -26.03 -12.38 -3.56
CA GLY A 222 -26.75 -11.73 -4.65
C GLY A 222 -26.87 -10.20 -4.51
N TYR A 223 -25.99 -9.57 -3.76
CA TYR A 223 -25.87 -8.10 -3.72
C TYR A 223 -24.82 -7.61 -4.70
N PHE A 224 -25.12 -6.53 -5.42
CA PHE A 224 -24.15 -5.80 -6.23
C PHE A 224 -23.59 -4.61 -5.46
N ILE A 225 -22.29 -4.62 -5.19
CA ILE A 225 -21.61 -3.49 -4.55
C ILE A 225 -21.47 -2.35 -5.56
N MET A 226 -21.80 -1.13 -5.13
CA MET A 226 -21.60 0.09 -5.91
C MET A 226 -20.15 0.60 -5.74
N PRO A 227 -19.23 0.40 -6.72
CA PRO A 227 -17.81 0.74 -6.56
C PRO A 227 -17.57 2.21 -6.25
N SER A 228 -18.42 3.11 -6.76
CA SER A 228 -18.34 4.56 -6.54
C SER A 228 -18.59 4.97 -5.09
N THR A 229 -19.08 4.08 -4.24
CA THR A 229 -19.36 4.36 -2.82
C THR A 229 -18.25 3.89 -1.89
N ARG A 230 -17.24 3.19 -2.39
CA ARG A 230 -16.08 2.71 -1.61
C ARG A 230 -15.00 3.79 -1.48
N TYR A 231 -15.33 4.91 -0.85
CA TYR A 231 -14.36 5.97 -0.56
C TYR A 231 -13.91 5.93 0.90
N GLN A 232 -12.63 6.29 1.13
CA GLN A 232 -12.14 6.51 2.48
C GLN A 232 -12.89 7.67 3.13
N SER A 233 -13.28 7.49 4.39
CA SER A 233 -13.88 8.52 5.24
C SER A 233 -15.33 8.88 4.91
N THR A 234 -16.12 7.94 4.37
CA THR A 234 -17.56 8.11 4.38
C THR A 234 -18.04 7.95 5.83
N GLU A 235 -18.60 9.01 6.39
CA GLU A 235 -19.11 8.97 7.76
C GLU A 235 -20.31 8.01 7.83
N GLY A 236 -20.17 6.93 8.60
CA GLY A 236 -21.27 6.02 8.93
C GLY A 236 -21.35 4.72 8.13
N TYR A 237 -20.72 4.56 6.95
CA TYR A 237 -20.69 3.29 6.21
C TYR A 237 -19.49 3.20 5.27
N GLU A 238 -19.09 1.97 4.91
CA GLU A 238 -17.97 1.73 3.98
C GLU A 238 -18.41 1.67 2.51
N PHE A 239 -19.57 1.08 2.23
CA PHE A 239 -20.12 1.01 0.87
C PHE A 239 -21.62 0.77 0.84
N VAL A 240 -22.20 0.96 -0.34
CA VAL A 240 -23.60 0.69 -0.67
C VAL A 240 -23.68 -0.54 -1.55
N ALA A 241 -24.71 -1.38 -1.35
CA ALA A 241 -25.01 -2.48 -2.24
C ALA A 241 -26.51 -2.54 -2.58
N ILE A 242 -26.83 -3.22 -3.68
CA ILE A 242 -28.21 -3.38 -4.19
C ILE A 242 -28.47 -4.86 -4.37
N LYS A 243 -29.55 -5.35 -3.77
CA LYS A 243 -30.01 -6.73 -3.93
C LYS A 243 -30.51 -6.95 -5.35
N LYS A 244 -29.99 -7.95 -6.04
CA LYS A 244 -30.29 -8.25 -7.44
C LYS A 244 -31.79 -8.40 -7.73
N ASP A 245 -32.47 -9.19 -6.91
CA ASP A 245 -33.81 -9.63 -7.22
C ASP A 245 -34.91 -8.63 -6.78
N SER A 246 -34.66 -7.87 -5.68
CA SER A 246 -35.62 -6.94 -5.10
C SER A 246 -35.35 -5.47 -5.40
N GLY A 247 -34.09 -5.15 -5.79
CA GLY A 247 -33.64 -3.75 -5.88
C GLY A 247 -33.46 -3.07 -4.52
N GLU A 248 -33.55 -3.82 -3.41
CA GLU A 248 -33.32 -3.30 -2.07
C GLU A 248 -31.92 -2.69 -1.97
N LYS A 249 -31.84 -1.47 -1.47
CA LYS A 249 -30.58 -0.75 -1.24
C LYS A 249 -30.18 -0.90 0.22
N ILE A 250 -28.98 -1.37 0.45
CA ILE A 250 -28.41 -1.51 1.77
C ILE A 250 -27.13 -0.67 1.90
N VAL A 251 -26.83 -0.23 3.11
CA VAL A 251 -25.54 0.36 3.45
C VAL A 251 -24.80 -0.60 4.37
N ILE A 252 -23.51 -0.68 4.21
CA ILE A 252 -22.69 -1.66 4.92
C ILE A 252 -21.58 -0.93 5.69
N GLN A 253 -21.53 -1.17 7.00
CA GLN A 253 -20.42 -0.78 7.85
C GLN A 253 -19.60 -2.00 8.20
N VAL A 254 -18.31 -1.90 7.98
CA VAL A 254 -17.34 -2.96 8.27
C VAL A 254 -16.28 -2.43 9.23
N LYS A 255 -15.99 -3.15 10.30
CA LYS A 255 -14.92 -2.81 11.24
C LYS A 255 -14.09 -4.02 11.61
N GLN A 256 -12.80 -3.89 11.42
CA GLN A 256 -11.82 -4.83 11.96
C GLN A 256 -11.23 -4.19 13.23
N GLN A 257 -11.70 -4.62 14.38
CA GLN A 257 -11.34 -4.02 15.69
C GLN A 257 -11.52 -5.02 16.84
N LYS A 258 -10.94 -4.71 18.00
CA LYS A 258 -11.01 -5.57 19.19
C LYS A 258 -12.34 -5.48 19.95
N GLU A 259 -13.04 -4.36 19.82
CA GLU A 259 -14.31 -4.14 20.49
C GLU A 259 -15.49 -4.44 19.57
N LYS A 260 -16.60 -4.88 20.16
CA LYS A 260 -17.84 -5.08 19.40
C LYS A 260 -18.38 -3.76 18.85
N LEU A 261 -18.91 -3.82 17.64
CA LEU A 261 -19.63 -2.70 17.04
C LEU A 261 -21.03 -2.61 17.67
N LYS A 262 -21.47 -1.41 18.05
CA LYS A 262 -22.78 -1.22 18.68
C LYS A 262 -23.83 -0.88 17.63
N GLY A 263 -24.85 -1.75 17.47
CA GLY A 263 -25.90 -1.56 16.47
C GLY A 263 -26.68 -0.26 16.68
N LYS A 264 -26.96 0.12 17.92
CA LYS A 264 -27.70 1.35 18.22
C LYS A 264 -27.07 2.65 17.71
N ASP A 265 -25.75 2.65 17.49
CA ASP A 265 -25.05 3.82 16.97
C ASP A 265 -25.42 4.12 15.50
N TYR A 266 -26.11 3.18 14.84
CA TYR A 266 -26.53 3.27 13.44
C TYR A 266 -28.03 3.50 13.26
N GLU A 267 -28.80 3.75 14.31
CA GLU A 267 -30.26 3.98 14.25
C GLU A 267 -30.61 5.16 13.35
N ARG A 268 -29.83 6.24 13.38
CA ARG A 268 -30.05 7.38 12.48
C ARG A 268 -29.98 6.97 11.00
N LEU A 269 -29.06 6.07 10.67
CA LEU A 269 -28.84 5.59 9.31
C LEU A 269 -29.95 4.60 8.90
N SER A 270 -30.45 3.79 9.85
CA SER A 270 -31.52 2.83 9.62
C SER A 270 -32.87 3.46 9.31
N ASN A 271 -33.08 4.74 9.63
CA ASN A 271 -34.27 5.48 9.22
C ASN A 271 -34.39 5.67 7.68
N THR A 272 -33.27 5.52 6.95
CA THR A 272 -33.22 5.76 5.49
C THR A 272 -32.88 4.50 4.71
N TYR A 273 -32.06 3.63 5.31
CA TYR A 273 -31.51 2.43 4.64
C TYR A 273 -31.62 1.21 5.55
N THR A 274 -31.69 0.04 4.98
CA THR A 274 -31.33 -1.19 5.71
C THR A 274 -29.82 -1.18 5.92
N VAL A 275 -29.38 -1.25 7.16
CA VAL A 275 -27.97 -1.19 7.56
C VAL A 275 -27.46 -2.59 7.87
N TYR A 276 -26.38 -2.99 7.21
CA TYR A 276 -25.68 -4.22 7.54
C TYR A 276 -24.37 -3.89 8.27
N LEU A 277 -24.14 -4.58 9.38
CA LEU A 277 -22.98 -4.40 10.23
C LEU A 277 -22.14 -5.68 10.24
N ALA A 278 -20.85 -5.55 9.96
CA ALA A 278 -19.87 -6.62 10.07
C ALA A 278 -18.71 -6.15 10.97
N CYS A 279 -18.38 -6.93 11.99
CA CYS A 279 -17.26 -6.63 12.88
C CYS A 279 -16.51 -7.92 13.25
N SER A 280 -15.17 -7.90 13.13
CA SER A 280 -14.33 -9.06 13.45
C SER A 280 -14.50 -9.54 14.92
N SER A 281 -14.89 -8.65 15.83
CA SER A 281 -15.21 -8.96 17.22
C SER A 281 -16.70 -9.18 17.49
N GLY A 282 -17.54 -9.19 16.42
CA GLY A 282 -19.00 -9.29 16.50
C GLY A 282 -19.70 -7.94 16.67
N VAL A 283 -21.03 -7.98 16.58
CA VAL A 283 -21.90 -6.82 16.75
C VAL A 283 -22.72 -6.97 18.03
N ASP A 284 -22.84 -5.89 18.79
CA ASP A 284 -23.75 -5.80 19.91
C ASP A 284 -25.09 -5.22 19.40
N MET A 285 -26.10 -6.06 19.33
CA MET A 285 -27.43 -5.72 18.84
C MET A 285 -28.40 -5.35 19.97
N GLU A 286 -27.92 -5.18 21.20
CA GLU A 286 -28.77 -4.78 22.32
C GLU A 286 -29.31 -3.35 22.11
N GLY A 287 -30.64 -3.21 22.16
CA GLY A 287 -31.35 -1.94 21.95
C GLY A 287 -31.37 -1.43 20.51
N ALA A 288 -30.82 -2.14 19.52
CA ALA A 288 -30.86 -1.75 18.13
C ALA A 288 -32.20 -2.13 17.44
N ASP A 289 -32.66 -1.31 16.48
CA ASP A 289 -33.80 -1.66 15.63
C ASP A 289 -33.47 -2.84 14.70
N LYS A 290 -33.92 -4.02 15.09
CA LYS A 290 -33.68 -5.26 14.33
C LYS A 290 -34.36 -5.32 12.95
N ASN A 291 -35.26 -4.43 12.64
CA ASN A 291 -35.87 -4.37 11.31
C ASN A 291 -35.00 -3.57 10.33
N GLY A 292 -34.38 -2.49 10.82
CA GLY A 292 -33.53 -1.61 10.03
C GLY A 292 -32.04 -1.94 10.10
N ILE A 293 -31.58 -2.69 11.12
CA ILE A 293 -30.18 -3.01 11.36
C ILE A 293 -29.99 -4.52 11.43
N LYS A 294 -29.08 -5.06 10.64
CA LYS A 294 -28.78 -6.50 10.55
C LYS A 294 -27.29 -6.75 10.74
N GLU A 295 -26.95 -7.81 11.43
CA GLU A 295 -25.58 -8.29 11.55
C GLU A 295 -25.24 -9.24 10.40
N ILE A 296 -24.03 -9.10 9.85
CA ILE A 296 -23.34 -10.17 9.11
C ILE A 296 -22.47 -10.89 10.13
N SER A 297 -22.89 -12.09 10.51
CA SER A 297 -22.23 -12.80 11.60
C SER A 297 -20.87 -13.38 11.16
N ASN A 298 -19.94 -13.47 12.10
CA ASN A 298 -18.66 -14.15 11.84
C ASN A 298 -18.86 -15.62 11.46
N THR A 299 -19.90 -16.27 11.98
CA THR A 299 -20.25 -17.65 11.61
C THR A 299 -20.63 -17.76 10.14
N ASP A 300 -21.38 -16.80 9.58
CA ASP A 300 -21.74 -16.79 8.16
C ASP A 300 -20.51 -16.56 7.28
N LEU A 301 -19.65 -15.64 7.69
CA LEU A 301 -18.39 -15.36 6.99
C LEU A 301 -17.44 -16.55 7.01
N GLU A 302 -17.29 -17.24 8.14
CA GLU A 302 -16.47 -18.46 8.24
C GLU A 302 -17.03 -19.60 7.39
N LYS A 303 -18.37 -19.75 7.36
CA LYS A 303 -19.03 -20.71 6.48
C LYS A 303 -18.76 -20.39 5.02
N PHE A 304 -18.91 -19.12 4.64
CA PHE A 304 -18.62 -18.64 3.29
C PHE A 304 -17.19 -18.96 2.87
N ILE A 305 -16.20 -18.75 3.74
CA ILE A 305 -14.79 -19.12 3.45
C ILE A 305 -14.66 -20.60 3.16
N LYS A 306 -15.27 -21.44 3.99
CA LYS A 306 -15.18 -22.91 3.85
C LYS A 306 -15.73 -23.38 2.51
N GLU A 307 -16.84 -22.80 2.09
CA GLU A 307 -17.56 -23.19 0.86
C GLU A 307 -16.93 -22.58 -0.40
N ASN A 308 -16.21 -21.45 -0.28
CA ASN A 308 -15.72 -20.67 -1.40
C ASN A 308 -14.19 -20.43 -1.38
N ARG A 309 -13.43 -21.46 -0.98
CA ARG A 309 -11.95 -21.37 -0.84
C ARG A 309 -11.24 -20.85 -2.10
N GLY A 310 -11.76 -21.19 -3.28
CA GLY A 310 -11.21 -20.73 -4.56
C GLY A 310 -11.30 -19.23 -4.81
N LEU A 311 -12.20 -18.51 -4.11
CA LEU A 311 -12.35 -17.06 -4.20
C LEU A 311 -11.37 -16.30 -3.29
N LEU A 312 -10.67 -17.00 -2.39
CA LEU A 312 -9.74 -16.36 -1.48
C LEU A 312 -8.48 -15.93 -2.21
N LEU A 313 -8.15 -14.66 -2.07
CA LEU A 313 -6.93 -14.09 -2.61
C LEU A 313 -5.69 -14.71 -1.97
N GLY A 314 -4.60 -14.78 -2.72
CA GLY A 314 -3.34 -15.35 -2.26
C GLY A 314 -2.84 -14.75 -0.94
N ARG A 315 -2.99 -13.43 -0.76
CA ARG A 315 -2.66 -12.74 0.49
C ARG A 315 -3.47 -13.22 1.71
N VAL A 316 -4.74 -13.57 1.51
CA VAL A 316 -5.59 -14.10 2.60
C VAL A 316 -5.16 -15.51 2.96
N LYS A 317 -4.95 -16.38 1.96
CA LYS A 317 -4.44 -17.74 2.16
C LYS A 317 -3.09 -17.74 2.90
N PHE A 318 -2.17 -16.89 2.44
CA PHE A 318 -0.88 -16.68 3.09
C PHE A 318 -1.03 -16.26 4.56
N TRP A 319 -1.91 -15.30 4.82
CA TRP A 319 -2.12 -14.75 6.16
C TRP A 319 -2.60 -15.80 7.15
N VAL A 320 -3.55 -16.65 6.72
CA VAL A 320 -4.06 -17.77 7.52
C VAL A 320 -2.95 -18.74 7.92
N VAL A 321 -2.11 -19.12 6.96
CA VAL A 321 -1.01 -20.05 7.19
C VAL A 321 0.08 -19.40 8.05
N TYR A 322 0.42 -18.14 7.80
CA TYR A 322 1.41 -17.39 8.57
C TYR A 322 1.09 -17.34 10.05
N GLN A 323 -0.17 -17.10 10.40
CA GLN A 323 -0.58 -17.04 11.81
C GLN A 323 -0.50 -18.38 12.53
N LYS A 324 -0.77 -19.46 11.82
CA LYS A 324 -0.54 -20.82 12.35
C LYS A 324 0.92 -20.99 12.79
N TYR A 325 1.87 -20.52 12.00
CA TYR A 325 3.30 -20.58 12.34
C TYR A 325 3.67 -19.70 13.51
N GLN A 326 3.07 -18.49 13.62
CA GLN A 326 3.31 -17.61 14.77
C GLN A 326 2.82 -18.21 16.08
N GLN A 327 1.68 -18.89 16.08
CA GLN A 327 1.13 -19.56 17.27
C GLN A 327 1.97 -20.77 17.70
N GLN A 328 2.59 -21.47 16.77
CA GLN A 328 3.46 -22.63 17.05
C GLN A 328 4.86 -22.22 17.50
N GLY A 329 5.36 -21.06 17.09
CA GLY A 329 6.69 -20.55 17.48
C GLY A 329 6.73 -19.89 18.86
N ASN A 330 5.58 -19.64 19.48
CA ASN A 330 5.44 -19.08 20.83
C ASN A 330 5.13 -20.16 21.89
N GLN A 331 5.13 -21.43 21.52
CA GLN A 331 5.09 -22.59 22.44
C GLN A 331 6.48 -23.22 22.56
#